data_9b427d81c10ce86a5cea78c1984d3ce5
#
_entry.id   9b427d81c10ce86a5cea78c1984d3ce5
#
_cell.length_a   1.000
_cell.length_b   1.000
_cell.length_c   1.000
_cell.angle_alpha   90.00
_cell.angle_beta   90.00
_cell.angle_gamma   90.00
#
_symmetry.space_group_name_H-M   'P 1'
#
loop_
_entity.id
_entity.type
_entity.pdbx_description
1 polymer ?
#
loop_
_entity_poly.entity_id
_entity_poly.type
_entity_poly.pdbx_seq_one_letter_code
_entity_poly.pdbx_strand_id
1 'polypeptide(L)' 'MNILITGSNGQLGNEMRVLSQSYPNHTYFFTDVEDLDITNRTAVTDFVTKNNIDLIVNC' A
#
# COMPACT_ATOMS: atom_id res chain seq x y z
N MET A 1 8.92 -8.91 -0.68
CA MET A 1 7.83 -8.62 0.26
C MET A 1 6.62 -8.07 -0.47
N ASN A 2 5.46 -8.28 0.08
CA ASN A 2 4.23 -7.62 -0.37
C ASN A 2 4.02 -6.38 0.50
N ILE A 3 4.03 -5.22 -0.13
CA ILE A 3 4.03 -3.93 0.57
C ILE A 3 2.77 -3.15 0.21
N LEU A 4 1.98 -2.82 1.21
CA LEU A 4 0.80 -1.98 1.06
C LEU A 4 1.18 -0.53 1.33
N ILE A 5 0.91 0.35 0.37
CA ILE A 5 1.09 1.79 0.51
C ILE A 5 -0.28 2.44 0.54
N THR A 6 -0.64 3.07 1.66
CA THR A 6 -1.90 3.79 1.79
C THR A 6 -1.67 5.28 1.54
N GLY A 7 -2.72 6.00 1.15
CA GLY A 7 -2.62 7.42 0.83
C GLY A 7 -1.70 7.69 -0.36
N SER A 8 -1.71 6.81 -1.35
CA SER A 8 -0.69 6.78 -2.41
C SER A 8 -0.84 7.89 -3.44
N ASN A 9 -1.95 8.61 -3.47
CA ASN A 9 -2.14 9.72 -4.40
C ASN A 9 -1.53 11.03 -3.90
N GLY A 10 -1.02 11.06 -2.67
CA GLY A 10 -0.31 12.21 -2.12
C GLY A 10 1.14 12.27 -2.61
N GLN A 11 1.85 13.31 -2.19
CA GLN A 11 3.24 13.53 -2.60
C GLN A 11 4.15 12.38 -2.18
N LEU A 12 4.05 11.93 -0.95
CA LEU A 12 4.88 10.83 -0.45
C LEU A 12 4.59 9.52 -1.18
N GLY A 13 3.30 9.27 -1.48
CA GLY A 13 2.92 8.10 -2.25
C GLY A 13 3.51 8.11 -3.66
N ASN A 14 3.54 9.28 -4.31
CA ASN A 14 4.17 9.42 -5.62
C ASN A 14 5.67 9.16 -5.57
N GLU A 15 6.35 9.61 -4.52
CA GLU A 15 7.76 9.31 -4.31
C GLU A 15 7.99 7.81 -4.10
N MET A 16 7.08 7.13 -3.40
CA MET A 16 7.14 5.68 -3.23
C MET A 16 6.97 4.95 -4.55
N ARG A 17 6.14 5.46 -5.48
CA ARG A 17 5.99 4.87 -6.82
C ARG A 17 7.31 4.94 -7.59
N VAL A 18 8.00 6.07 -7.53
CA VAL A 18 9.31 6.21 -8.17
C VAL A 18 10.32 5.25 -7.54
N LEU A 19 10.36 5.23 -6.21
CA LEU A 19 11.29 4.38 -5.46
C LEU A 19 11.06 2.90 -5.75
N SER A 20 9.81 2.47 -5.92
CA SER A 20 9.47 1.08 -6.18
C SER A 20 10.09 0.54 -7.47
N GLN A 21 10.35 1.42 -8.44
CA GLN A 21 11.00 1.03 -9.69
C GLN A 21 12.45 0.63 -9.49
N SER A 22 13.09 1.13 -8.44
CA SER A 22 14.46 0.78 -8.07
C SER A 22 14.56 -0.52 -7.26
N TYR A 23 13.44 -1.02 -6.76
CA TYR A 23 13.39 -2.23 -5.93
C TYR A 23 12.33 -3.20 -6.48
N PRO A 24 12.56 -3.78 -7.67
CA PRO A 24 11.54 -4.57 -8.36
C PRO A 24 11.30 -5.95 -7.74
N ASN A 25 12.09 -6.34 -6.73
CA ASN A 25 11.95 -7.64 -6.08
C ASN A 25 10.77 -7.70 -5.10
N HIS A 26 10.09 -6.57 -4.87
CA HIS A 26 8.93 -6.50 -4.00
C HIS A 26 7.67 -6.25 -4.82
N THR A 27 6.53 -6.67 -4.28
CA THR A 27 5.22 -6.38 -4.86
C THR A 27 4.61 -5.21 -4.10
N TYR A 28 4.19 -4.18 -4.81
CA TYR A 28 3.66 -2.94 -4.23
C TYR A 28 2.18 -2.80 -4.55
N PHE A 29 1.39 -2.53 -3.50
CA PHE A 29 -0.04 -2.29 -3.60
C PHE A 29 -0.31 -0.83 -3.25
N PHE A 30 -0.46 0.00 -4.28
CA PHE A 30 -0.70 1.43 -4.10
C PHE A 30 -2.20 1.68 -3.98
N THR A 31 -2.62 2.14 -2.80
CA THR A 31 -4.04 2.39 -2.51
C THR A 31 -4.24 3.80 -1.99
N ASP A 32 -5.41 4.35 -2.23
CA ASP A 32 -5.87 5.56 -1.58
C ASP A 32 -7.22 5.29 -0.92
N VAL A 33 -7.82 6.30 -0.29
CA VAL A 33 -9.06 6.13 0.46
C VAL A 33 -10.19 5.54 -0.40
N GLU A 34 -10.19 5.83 -1.68
CA GLU A 34 -11.18 5.29 -2.62
C GLU A 34 -11.04 3.78 -2.82
N ASP A 35 -9.81 3.27 -2.71
CA ASP A 35 -9.52 1.86 -2.90
C ASP A 35 -9.62 1.09 -1.58
N LEU A 36 -9.14 1.70 -0.51
CA LEU A 36 -9.08 1.10 0.81
C LEU A 36 -9.19 2.18 1.88
N ASP A 37 -10.31 2.18 2.59
CA ASP A 37 -10.52 3.08 3.72
C ASP A 37 -9.79 2.54 4.94
N ILE A 38 -8.71 3.19 5.33
CA ILE A 38 -7.87 2.76 6.47
C ILE A 38 -8.57 2.89 7.81
N THR A 39 -9.70 3.61 7.88
CA THR A 39 -10.51 3.68 9.10
C THR A 39 -11.44 2.47 9.24
N ASN A 40 -11.60 1.69 8.18
CA ASN A 40 -12.39 0.46 8.20
C ASN A 40 -11.50 -0.73 8.53
N ARG A 41 -11.48 -1.11 9.80
CA ARG A 41 -10.60 -2.19 10.28
C ARG A 41 -10.82 -3.51 9.55
N THR A 42 -12.06 -3.87 9.28
CA THR A 42 -12.39 -5.12 8.59
C THR A 42 -11.83 -5.10 7.16
N ALA A 43 -11.99 -3.99 6.45
CA ALA A 43 -11.48 -3.85 5.09
C ALA A 43 -9.95 -3.97 5.06
N VAL A 44 -9.26 -3.33 6.00
CA VAL A 44 -7.79 -3.41 6.09
C VAL A 44 -7.34 -4.83 6.40
N THR A 45 -7.97 -5.48 7.37
CA THR A 45 -7.63 -6.86 7.74
C THR A 45 -7.84 -7.81 6.57
N ASP A 46 -8.95 -7.68 5.85
CA ASP A 46 -9.24 -8.52 4.69
C ASP A 46 -8.22 -8.30 3.58
N PHE A 47 -7.86 -7.05 3.33
CA PHE A 47 -6.86 -6.72 2.31
C PHE A 47 -5.49 -7.34 2.65
N VAL A 48 -5.06 -7.16 3.90
CA VAL A 48 -3.78 -7.69 4.38
C VAL A 48 -3.73 -9.21 4.27
N THR A 49 -4.81 -9.87 4.68
CA THR A 49 -4.89 -11.33 4.63
C THR A 49 -4.94 -11.85 3.20
N LYS A 50 -5.79 -11.27 2.38
CA LYS A 50 -6.00 -11.71 0.99
C LYS A 50 -4.73 -11.58 0.15
N ASN A 51 -3.98 -10.51 0.37
CA ASN A 51 -2.80 -10.19 -0.44
C ASN A 51 -1.49 -10.55 0.24
N ASN A 52 -1.54 -11.20 1.39
CA ASN A 52 -0.34 -11.61 2.15
C ASN A 52 0.61 -10.44 2.40
N ILE A 53 0.07 -9.32 2.85
CA ILE A 53 0.85 -8.10 3.07
C ILE A 53 1.86 -8.30 4.20
N ASP A 54 3.12 -7.98 3.93
CA ASP A 54 4.22 -8.08 4.90
C ASP A 54 4.53 -6.76 5.59
N LEU A 55 4.30 -5.64 4.89
CA LEU A 55 4.65 -4.31 5.37
C LEU A 55 3.60 -3.30 4.91
N ILE A 56 3.23 -2.38 5.81
CA ILE A 56 2.31 -1.28 5.50
C ILE A 56 3.07 0.03 5.62
N VAL A 57 3.05 0.83 4.56
CA VAL A 57 3.55 2.20 4.56
C VAL A 57 2.35 3.13 4.48
N ASN A 58 2.11 3.88 5.56
CA ASN A 58 0.98 4.79 5.65
C ASN A 58 1.45 6.21 5.29
N CYS A 59 1.02 6.67 4.12
CA CYS A 59 1.38 8.00 3.61
C CYS A 59 0.32 9.09 3.98
#